data_2940680036daa6c79278a97306401fa1
#
_entry.id   2940680036daa6c79278a97306401fa1
#
_cell.length_a   1.000
_cell.length_b   1.000
_cell.length_c   1.000
_cell.angle_alpha   90.00
_cell.angle_beta   90.00
_cell.angle_gamma   90.00
#
_symmetry.space_group_name_H-M   'P 1'
#
loop_
_entity.id
_entity.type
_entity.pdbx_description
1 polymer ?
#
loop_
_entity_poly.entity_id
_entity_poly.type
_entity_poly.pdbx_seq_one_letter_code
_entity_poly.pdbx_strand_id
1 'polypeptide(L)'
;LELRVFACSQNPEMDESFWQVPVVLFPGGSHALSPAADAITFMMLMNSQSRKWLVGEQMKGAPVLHQYGIQTLPTAYLVCSPGGKVGEVGEAKLIEQTDIEIVKQYALTASMYGMKLIYLEAGSGAQKPVHTDLIHAAKISNLCMIVGGGIRNANQAAAAKGAGAKWIVTGTVTENQEDESGLRMKLREIISEISD
;
A
#
# COMPACT_ATOMS: atom_id res chain seq x y z
N LEU A 1 10.36 -12.75 6.72
CA LEU A 1 9.50 -11.57 6.44
C LEU A 1 9.49 -10.70 7.69
N GLU A 2 10.07 -9.52 7.63
CA GLU A 2 9.95 -8.56 8.72
C GLU A 2 8.52 -7.99 8.72
N LEU A 3 7.85 -8.09 9.85
CA LEU A 3 6.55 -7.44 10.05
C LEU A 3 6.78 -5.92 9.96
N ARG A 4 6.08 -5.27 9.05
CA ARG A 4 6.13 -3.80 8.92
C ARG A 4 4.75 -3.25 9.18
N VAL A 5 4.68 -2.26 10.04
CA VAL A 5 3.43 -1.56 10.34
C VAL A 5 3.33 -0.36 9.41
N PHE A 6 2.25 -0.30 8.65
CA PHE A 6 1.88 0.90 7.91
C PHE A 6 1.02 1.76 8.82
N ALA A 7 1.55 2.88 9.27
CA ALA A 7 0.79 3.83 10.06
C ALA A 7 0.21 4.92 9.15
N CYS A 8 -1.10 5.10 9.21
CA CYS A 8 -1.72 6.29 8.66
C CYS A 8 -1.60 7.39 9.72
N SER A 9 -0.90 8.47 9.42
CA SER A 9 -0.55 9.51 10.38
C SER A 9 -1.74 10.42 10.71
N GLN A 10 -2.63 9.94 11.54
CA GLN A 10 -3.58 10.85 12.22
C GLN A 10 -3.29 10.97 13.73
N ASN A 11 -2.22 10.33 14.21
CA ASN A 11 -1.86 10.40 15.62
C ASN A 11 -0.48 11.09 15.77
N PRO A 12 -0.42 12.34 16.24
CA PRO A 12 0.83 13.06 16.47
C PRO A 12 1.65 12.55 17.67
N GLU A 13 1.13 11.59 18.43
CA GLU A 13 1.75 11.05 19.65
C GLU A 13 2.41 9.67 19.40
N MET A 14 2.90 9.39 18.21
CA MET A 14 3.69 8.16 17.96
C MET A 14 5.02 8.28 18.70
N ASP A 15 5.14 7.56 19.81
CA ASP A 15 6.39 7.37 20.53
C ASP A 15 7.21 6.27 19.83
N GLU A 16 8.40 6.61 19.35
CA GLU A 16 9.32 5.66 18.67
C GLU A 16 9.65 4.44 19.55
N SER A 17 9.63 4.59 20.87
CA SER A 17 9.92 3.50 21.82
C SER A 17 8.85 2.41 21.86
N PHE A 18 7.66 2.67 21.34
CA PHE A 18 6.53 1.72 21.35
C PHE A 18 6.68 0.61 20.27
N TRP A 19 7.35 0.92 19.16
CA TRP A 19 7.42 0.01 18.03
C TRP A 19 8.69 -0.83 18.04
N GLN A 20 8.56 -2.15 18.13
CA GLN A 20 9.69 -3.10 18.04
C GLN A 20 10.00 -3.53 16.59
N VAL A 21 9.31 -2.94 15.62
CA VAL A 21 9.45 -3.22 14.19
C VAL A 21 9.53 -1.92 13.39
N PRO A 22 10.21 -1.90 12.24
CA PRO A 22 10.27 -0.70 11.42
C PRO A 22 8.87 -0.18 11.03
N VAL A 23 8.67 1.12 11.21
CA VAL A 23 7.43 1.82 10.85
C VAL A 23 7.58 2.48 9.51
N VAL A 24 6.72 2.10 8.55
CA VAL A 24 6.65 2.73 7.23
C VAL A 24 5.39 3.58 7.16
N LEU A 25 5.57 4.88 6.98
CA LEU A 25 4.45 5.81 6.86
C LEU A 25 3.75 5.63 5.50
N PHE A 26 2.42 5.55 5.53
CA PHE A 26 1.56 5.54 4.36
C PHE A 26 0.66 6.78 4.38
N PRO A 27 1.13 7.95 3.86
CA PRO A 27 0.45 9.21 4.05
C PRO A 27 -0.71 9.40 3.08
N GLY A 28 -1.80 9.99 3.55
CA GLY A 28 -2.91 10.45 2.71
C GLY A 28 -2.63 11.74 1.93
N GLY A 29 -1.44 12.33 2.11
CA GLY A 29 -1.01 13.57 1.45
C GLY A 29 0.11 14.26 2.24
N SER A 30 0.60 15.40 1.73
CA SER A 30 1.71 16.16 2.33
C SER A 30 1.42 16.74 3.73
N HIS A 31 0.17 16.75 4.15
CA HIS A 31 -0.27 17.16 5.49
C HIS A 31 -0.13 16.07 6.54
N ALA A 32 0.13 14.83 6.13
CA ALA A 32 0.13 13.64 6.97
C ALA A 32 1.54 13.05 7.08
N LEU A 33 2.54 13.89 7.36
CA LEU A 33 3.93 13.50 7.53
C LEU A 33 4.32 13.52 9.02
N SER A 34 5.14 12.55 9.44
CA SER A 34 5.64 12.46 10.81
C SER A 34 7.13 12.12 10.81
N PRO A 35 7.96 12.75 11.65
CA PRO A 35 9.37 12.39 11.80
C PRO A 35 9.59 11.08 12.55
N ALA A 36 8.56 10.52 13.20
CA ALA A 36 8.63 9.31 14.03
C ALA A 36 8.61 8.00 13.20
N ALA A 37 8.66 8.07 11.87
CA ALA A 37 8.69 6.90 11.01
C ALA A 37 10.09 6.61 10.49
N ASP A 38 10.44 5.33 10.34
CA ASP A 38 11.72 4.90 9.74
C ASP A 38 11.78 5.16 8.24
N ALA A 39 10.64 5.01 7.57
CA ALA A 39 10.53 5.20 6.13
C ALA A 39 9.13 5.70 5.74
N ILE A 40 9.01 6.15 4.49
CA ILE A 40 7.73 6.56 3.92
C ILE A 40 7.56 5.99 2.51
N THR A 41 6.36 5.52 2.19
CA THR A 41 5.98 5.24 0.81
C THR A 41 5.84 6.58 0.06
N PHE A 42 6.83 6.90 -0.76
CA PHE A 42 6.80 8.11 -1.58
C PHE A 42 6.03 7.80 -2.88
N MET A 43 4.70 7.88 -2.75
CA MET A 43 3.77 7.36 -3.75
C MET A 43 3.53 8.32 -4.90
N MET A 44 3.46 7.76 -6.12
CA MET A 44 2.86 8.38 -7.29
C MET A 44 1.60 7.59 -7.64
N LEU A 45 0.42 8.19 -7.58
CA LEU A 45 -0.82 7.56 -8.06
C LEU A 45 -0.84 7.60 -9.59
N MET A 46 -0.22 6.57 -10.21
CA MET A 46 0.10 6.58 -11.64
C MET A 46 -1.14 6.58 -12.55
N ASN A 47 -2.27 6.02 -12.09
CA ASN A 47 -3.53 6.04 -12.84
C ASN A 47 -4.46 7.18 -12.42
N SER A 48 -3.96 8.20 -11.71
CA SER A 48 -4.71 9.44 -11.45
C SER A 48 -4.80 10.31 -12.70
N GLN A 49 -5.95 10.96 -12.87
CA GLN A 49 -6.15 12.01 -13.88
C GLN A 49 -5.74 13.40 -13.38
N SER A 50 -5.39 13.51 -12.09
CA SER A 50 -5.03 14.77 -11.45
C SER A 50 -3.52 14.87 -11.21
N ARG A 51 -2.90 15.96 -11.71
CA ARG A 51 -1.50 16.26 -11.45
C ARG A 51 -1.18 16.35 -9.96
N LYS A 52 -2.18 16.69 -9.13
CA LYS A 52 -2.03 16.73 -7.67
C LYS A 52 -1.46 15.42 -7.14
N TRP A 53 -2.00 14.29 -7.57
CA TRP A 53 -1.65 12.96 -7.06
C TRP A 53 -0.49 12.30 -7.82
N LEU A 54 -0.17 12.82 -9.03
CA LEU A 54 0.99 12.36 -9.78
C LEU A 54 2.30 12.93 -9.21
N VAL A 55 2.33 14.23 -8.91
CA VAL A 55 3.56 14.91 -8.47
C VAL A 55 3.31 16.06 -7.48
N GLY A 56 2.10 16.58 -7.39
CA GLY A 56 1.80 17.79 -6.60
C GLY A 56 1.99 17.61 -5.10
N GLU A 57 1.48 16.55 -4.53
CA GLU A 57 1.65 16.26 -3.10
C GLU A 57 3.10 15.89 -2.78
N GLN A 58 3.78 15.18 -3.67
CA GLN A 58 5.19 14.84 -3.53
C GLN A 58 6.08 16.11 -3.50
N MET A 59 5.81 17.08 -4.38
CA MET A 59 6.52 18.36 -4.39
C MET A 59 6.35 19.13 -3.08
N LYS A 60 5.16 19.11 -2.49
CA LYS A 60 4.89 19.76 -1.20
C LYS A 60 5.56 19.05 -0.01
N GLY A 61 5.55 17.73 -0.02
CA GLY A 61 6.10 16.91 1.05
C GLY A 61 7.62 16.79 1.04
N ALA A 62 8.26 16.85 -0.14
CA ALA A 62 9.68 16.60 -0.31
C ALA A 62 10.60 17.47 0.56
N PRO A 63 10.40 18.79 0.73
CA PRO A 63 11.24 19.61 1.60
C PRO A 63 11.17 19.15 3.07
N VAL A 64 9.99 18.80 3.56
CA VAL A 64 9.78 18.33 4.94
C VAL A 64 10.45 16.98 5.16
N LEU A 65 10.29 16.05 4.23
CA LEU A 65 10.92 14.72 4.28
C LEU A 65 12.44 14.83 4.25
N HIS A 66 12.97 15.73 3.42
CA HIS A 66 14.41 16.01 3.36
C HIS A 66 14.93 16.55 4.70
N GLN A 67 14.20 17.49 5.31
CA GLN A 67 14.54 18.04 6.62
C GLN A 67 14.51 16.97 7.72
N TYR A 68 13.53 16.06 7.70
CA TYR A 68 13.42 14.97 8.68
C TYR A 68 14.45 13.86 8.47
N GLY A 69 15.05 13.77 7.28
CA GLY A 69 15.99 12.69 6.95
C GLY A 69 15.35 11.30 6.82
N ILE A 70 14.02 11.23 6.62
CA ILE A 70 13.28 9.99 6.53
C ILE A 70 13.60 9.27 5.21
N GLN A 71 13.80 7.94 5.29
CA GLN A 71 14.00 7.12 4.10
C GLN A 71 12.76 7.12 3.20
N THR A 72 12.90 7.61 1.98
CA THR A 72 11.82 7.55 0.99
C THR A 72 11.86 6.25 0.20
N LEU A 73 10.69 5.62 0.02
CA LEU A 73 10.49 4.42 -0.79
C LEU A 73 9.67 4.79 -2.04
N PRO A 74 10.31 5.06 -3.20
CA PRO A 74 9.59 5.40 -4.42
C PRO A 74 8.60 4.30 -4.81
N THR A 75 7.31 4.64 -4.83
CA THR A 75 6.21 3.69 -4.93
C THR A 75 5.27 4.05 -6.07
N ALA A 76 5.11 3.15 -7.04
CA ALA A 76 4.05 3.20 -8.03
C ALA A 76 2.73 2.77 -7.35
N TYR A 77 1.75 3.66 -7.25
CA TYR A 77 0.47 3.38 -6.64
C TYR A 77 -0.60 3.28 -7.72
N LEU A 78 -1.32 2.17 -7.77
CA LEU A 78 -2.35 1.87 -8.77
C LEU A 78 -3.65 1.49 -8.06
N VAL A 79 -4.73 2.18 -8.37
CA VAL A 79 -6.05 1.87 -7.84
C VAL A 79 -6.82 1.01 -8.83
N CYS A 80 -7.17 -0.20 -8.39
CA CYS A 80 -7.97 -1.16 -9.12
C CYS A 80 -9.45 -1.06 -8.70
N SER A 81 -10.36 -1.47 -9.56
CA SER A 81 -11.79 -1.56 -9.25
C SER A 81 -12.03 -2.46 -8.02
N PRO A 82 -12.91 -2.08 -7.08
CA PRO A 82 -13.85 -0.96 -7.14
C PRO A 82 -13.27 0.40 -6.69
N GLY A 83 -12.04 0.48 -6.20
CA GLY A 83 -11.32 1.70 -5.86
C GLY A 83 -11.75 2.41 -4.57
N GLY A 84 -13.02 2.37 -4.22
CA GLY A 84 -13.57 3.02 -3.03
C GLY A 84 -13.18 4.50 -2.92
N LYS A 85 -13.07 4.99 -1.68
CA LYS A 85 -12.75 6.40 -1.41
C LYS A 85 -11.41 6.86 -2.01
N VAL A 86 -10.42 5.98 -2.06
CA VAL A 86 -9.11 6.33 -2.64
C VAL A 86 -9.20 6.56 -4.14
N GLY A 87 -10.04 5.78 -4.84
CA GLY A 87 -10.30 5.99 -6.27
C GLY A 87 -10.99 7.32 -6.55
N GLU A 88 -11.98 7.68 -5.73
CA GLU A 88 -12.71 8.95 -5.86
C GLU A 88 -11.79 10.16 -5.56
N VAL A 89 -11.17 10.18 -4.36
CA VAL A 89 -10.29 11.29 -3.92
C VAL A 89 -9.07 11.42 -4.82
N GLY A 90 -8.53 10.28 -5.26
CA GLY A 90 -7.37 10.21 -6.15
C GLY A 90 -7.68 10.56 -7.60
N GLU A 91 -8.95 10.76 -7.97
CA GLU A 91 -9.38 10.96 -9.36
C GLU A 91 -8.78 9.87 -10.27
N ALA A 92 -8.81 8.61 -9.78
CA ALA A 92 -8.17 7.50 -10.45
C ALA A 92 -9.04 6.98 -11.62
N LYS A 93 -8.43 6.77 -12.78
CA LYS A 93 -9.00 5.91 -13.79
C LYS A 93 -8.82 4.48 -13.33
N LEU A 94 -9.87 3.90 -12.75
CA LEU A 94 -9.80 2.57 -12.13
C LEU A 94 -9.35 1.52 -13.14
N ILE A 95 -8.55 0.57 -12.66
CA ILE A 95 -8.08 -0.58 -13.43
C ILE A 95 -9.06 -1.72 -13.20
N GLU A 96 -9.70 -2.17 -14.26
CA GLU A 96 -10.65 -3.27 -14.21
C GLU A 96 -9.93 -4.63 -14.20
N GLN A 97 -10.62 -5.67 -13.74
CA GLN A 97 -10.05 -7.02 -13.69
C GLN A 97 -9.50 -7.51 -15.05
N THR A 98 -10.06 -7.03 -16.14
CA THR A 98 -9.66 -7.39 -17.52
C THR A 98 -8.47 -6.60 -18.05
N ASP A 99 -8.02 -5.56 -17.34
CA ASP A 99 -7.00 -4.60 -17.80
C ASP A 99 -5.56 -5.12 -17.58
N ILE A 100 -5.32 -6.38 -17.88
CA ILE A 100 -4.06 -7.09 -17.65
C ILE A 100 -2.87 -6.37 -18.31
N GLU A 101 -3.00 -6.00 -19.58
CA GLU A 101 -1.93 -5.32 -20.32
C GLU A 101 -1.68 -3.90 -19.79
N ILE A 102 -2.71 -3.21 -19.30
CA ILE A 102 -2.57 -1.87 -18.72
C ILE A 102 -1.74 -1.95 -17.43
N VAL A 103 -2.01 -2.91 -16.54
CA VAL A 103 -1.22 -3.11 -15.32
C VAL A 103 0.24 -3.41 -15.64
N LYS A 104 0.49 -4.27 -16.62
CA LYS A 104 1.84 -4.60 -17.07
C LYS A 104 2.58 -3.38 -17.61
N GLN A 105 1.91 -2.52 -18.38
CA GLN A 105 2.48 -1.27 -18.87
C GLN A 105 2.85 -0.32 -17.71
N TYR A 106 1.97 -0.17 -16.70
CA TYR A 106 2.28 0.63 -15.51
C TYR A 106 3.48 0.05 -14.74
N ALA A 107 3.53 -1.26 -14.54
CA ALA A 107 4.62 -1.91 -13.82
C ALA A 107 5.97 -1.74 -14.55
N LEU A 108 6.01 -1.89 -15.87
CA LEU A 108 7.20 -1.61 -16.68
C LEU A 108 7.62 -0.14 -16.58
N THR A 109 6.66 0.78 -16.67
CA THR A 109 6.91 2.22 -16.53
C THR A 109 7.48 2.55 -15.16
N ALA A 110 6.91 2.00 -14.08
CA ALA A 110 7.41 2.17 -12.73
C ALA A 110 8.87 1.67 -12.58
N SER A 111 9.16 0.51 -13.16
CA SER A 111 10.51 -0.05 -13.22
C SER A 111 11.49 0.88 -13.94
N MET A 112 11.10 1.43 -15.08
CA MET A 112 11.91 2.37 -15.88
C MET A 112 12.12 3.71 -15.16
N TYR A 113 11.18 4.16 -14.33
CA TYR A 113 11.33 5.32 -13.44
C TYR A 113 12.24 5.04 -12.24
N GLY A 114 12.72 3.79 -12.06
CA GLY A 114 13.57 3.41 -10.93
C GLY A 114 12.81 3.28 -9.61
N MET A 115 11.50 3.14 -9.64
CA MET A 115 10.70 2.89 -8.46
C MET A 115 11.09 1.55 -7.83
N LYS A 116 10.90 1.42 -6.51
CA LYS A 116 11.26 0.23 -5.74
C LYS A 116 10.05 -0.62 -5.40
N LEU A 117 8.91 0.03 -5.25
CA LEU A 117 7.65 -0.60 -4.87
C LEU A 117 6.60 -0.38 -5.95
N ILE A 118 5.72 -1.36 -6.11
CA ILE A 118 4.45 -1.22 -6.80
C ILE A 118 3.33 -1.65 -5.85
N TYR A 119 2.32 -0.81 -5.69
CA TYR A 119 1.19 -1.07 -4.81
C TYR A 119 -0.10 -1.14 -5.64
N LEU A 120 -0.77 -2.28 -5.59
CA LEU A 120 -2.09 -2.48 -6.17
C LEU A 120 -3.14 -2.40 -5.06
N GLU A 121 -4.08 -1.49 -5.18
CA GLU A 121 -5.09 -1.15 -4.17
C GLU A 121 -6.51 -1.33 -4.71
N ALA A 122 -7.34 -2.13 -4.02
CA ALA A 122 -8.76 -2.27 -4.34
C ALA A 122 -9.67 -1.25 -3.63
N GLY A 123 -9.12 -0.51 -2.68
CA GLY A 123 -9.86 0.42 -1.80
C GLY A 123 -10.16 -0.18 -0.43
N SER A 124 -10.04 0.67 0.62
CA SER A 124 -10.41 0.28 1.98
C SER A 124 -11.88 -0.13 2.03
N GLY A 125 -12.19 -1.24 2.70
CA GLY A 125 -13.55 -1.77 2.78
C GLY A 125 -14.04 -2.51 1.53
N ALA A 126 -13.25 -2.64 0.47
CA ALA A 126 -13.62 -3.38 -0.74
C ALA A 126 -14.12 -4.79 -0.40
N GLN A 127 -15.15 -5.26 -1.11
CA GLN A 127 -15.73 -6.59 -0.88
C GLN A 127 -14.80 -7.71 -1.34
N LYS A 128 -13.99 -7.45 -2.34
CA LYS A 128 -13.01 -8.38 -2.90
C LYS A 128 -11.65 -7.70 -3.01
N PRO A 129 -10.55 -8.43 -2.76
CA PRO A 129 -9.21 -7.92 -3.02
C PRO A 129 -8.94 -7.75 -4.51
N VAL A 130 -7.80 -7.14 -4.84
CA VAL A 130 -7.27 -7.08 -6.20
C VAL A 130 -7.23 -8.50 -6.80
N HIS A 131 -7.68 -8.63 -8.05
CA HIS A 131 -7.69 -9.92 -8.75
C HIS A 131 -6.27 -10.45 -8.96
N THR A 132 -6.08 -11.75 -8.78
CA THR A 132 -4.76 -12.40 -8.88
C THR A 132 -4.09 -12.23 -10.24
N ASP A 133 -4.86 -12.15 -11.34
CA ASP A 133 -4.31 -11.93 -12.67
C ASP A 133 -3.67 -10.54 -12.81
N LEU A 134 -4.23 -9.50 -12.16
CA LEU A 134 -3.61 -8.18 -12.13
C LEU A 134 -2.32 -8.20 -11.31
N ILE A 135 -2.31 -8.93 -10.18
CA ILE A 135 -1.11 -9.11 -9.36
C ILE A 135 -0.02 -9.81 -10.16
N HIS A 136 -0.36 -10.89 -10.88
CA HIS A 136 0.58 -11.57 -11.78
C HIS A 136 1.12 -10.64 -12.88
N ALA A 137 0.26 -9.84 -13.50
CA ALA A 137 0.64 -8.92 -14.56
C ALA A 137 1.61 -7.83 -14.10
N ALA A 138 1.49 -7.40 -12.83
CA ALA A 138 2.39 -6.41 -12.22
C ALA A 138 3.75 -6.96 -11.80
N LYS A 139 3.99 -8.27 -11.91
CA LYS A 139 5.22 -8.93 -11.44
C LYS A 139 6.41 -8.59 -12.33
N ILE A 140 7.21 -7.61 -11.90
CA ILE A 140 8.48 -7.21 -12.52
C ILE A 140 9.61 -7.45 -11.51
N SER A 141 10.72 -8.01 -11.94
CA SER A 141 11.77 -8.56 -11.06
C SER A 141 12.42 -7.57 -10.10
N ASN A 142 12.46 -6.28 -10.44
CA ASN A 142 13.06 -5.22 -9.62
C ASN A 142 12.05 -4.42 -8.79
N LEU A 143 10.75 -4.79 -8.82
CA LEU A 143 9.72 -4.17 -8.02
C LEU A 143 9.28 -5.10 -6.88
N CYS A 144 9.30 -4.59 -5.66
CA CYS A 144 8.65 -5.24 -4.53
C CYS A 144 7.16 -4.91 -4.56
N MET A 145 6.30 -5.93 -4.60
CA MET A 145 4.87 -5.75 -4.77
C MET A 145 4.12 -5.71 -3.45
N ILE A 146 3.30 -4.69 -3.30
CA ILE A 146 2.35 -4.51 -2.20
C ILE A 146 0.94 -4.70 -2.74
N VAL A 147 0.09 -5.39 -2.00
CA VAL A 147 -1.33 -5.56 -2.33
C VAL A 147 -2.18 -5.21 -1.11
N GLY A 148 -3.17 -4.35 -1.31
CA GLY A 148 -4.11 -3.92 -0.27
C GLY A 148 -5.53 -3.76 -0.75
N GLY A 149 -6.43 -3.50 0.20
CA GLY A 149 -7.86 -3.40 -0.02
C GLY A 149 -8.56 -4.76 -0.13
N GLY A 150 -9.60 -4.96 0.65
CA GLY A 150 -10.45 -6.14 0.62
C GLY A 150 -9.86 -7.44 1.16
N ILE A 151 -8.63 -7.47 1.64
CA ILE A 151 -8.01 -8.67 2.25
C ILE A 151 -8.49 -8.77 3.70
N ARG A 152 -9.22 -9.85 4.03
CA ARG A 152 -9.89 -10.03 5.33
C ARG A 152 -9.60 -11.36 6.01
N ASN A 153 -8.94 -12.28 5.33
CA ASN A 153 -8.64 -13.62 5.84
C ASN A 153 -7.38 -14.21 5.23
N ALA A 154 -6.93 -15.30 5.83
CA ALA A 154 -5.73 -16.04 5.45
C ALA A 154 -5.74 -16.51 3.99
N ASN A 155 -6.87 -17.04 3.50
CA ASN A 155 -6.96 -17.53 2.11
C ASN A 155 -6.76 -16.41 1.08
N GLN A 156 -7.30 -15.21 1.34
CA GLN A 156 -7.11 -14.05 0.46
C GLN A 156 -5.67 -13.55 0.49
N ALA A 157 -5.03 -13.55 1.67
CA ALA A 157 -3.63 -13.21 1.82
C ALA A 157 -2.72 -14.23 1.09
N ALA A 158 -2.98 -15.53 1.27
CA ALA A 158 -2.28 -16.61 0.57
C ALA A 158 -2.42 -16.51 -0.95
N ALA A 159 -3.62 -16.20 -1.46
CA ALA A 159 -3.86 -15.99 -2.89
C ALA A 159 -3.04 -14.81 -3.44
N ALA A 160 -3.00 -13.69 -2.73
CA ALA A 160 -2.20 -12.52 -3.12
C ALA A 160 -0.70 -12.84 -3.07
N LYS A 161 -0.19 -13.54 -2.02
CA LYS A 161 1.20 -14.02 -1.93
C LYS A 161 1.53 -14.94 -3.10
N GLY A 162 0.69 -15.94 -3.37
CA GLY A 162 0.87 -16.89 -4.48
C GLY A 162 0.91 -16.21 -5.84
N ALA A 163 0.15 -15.12 -6.02
CA ALA A 163 0.17 -14.30 -7.23
C ALA A 163 1.41 -13.41 -7.35
N GLY A 164 2.16 -13.19 -6.27
CA GLY A 164 3.43 -12.45 -6.30
C GLY A 164 3.55 -11.29 -5.32
N ALA A 165 2.53 -11.01 -4.51
CA ALA A 165 2.63 -10.01 -3.46
C ALA A 165 3.74 -10.36 -2.45
N LYS A 166 4.54 -9.37 -2.08
CA LYS A 166 5.56 -9.48 -1.04
C LYS A 166 5.11 -8.84 0.25
N TRP A 167 4.27 -7.80 0.16
CA TRP A 167 3.65 -7.18 1.31
C TRP A 167 2.13 -7.19 1.14
N ILE A 168 1.44 -7.45 2.24
CA ILE A 168 -0.02 -7.42 2.32
C ILE A 168 -0.42 -6.29 3.26
N VAL A 169 -1.35 -5.45 2.80
CA VAL A 169 -1.94 -4.38 3.62
C VAL A 169 -3.38 -4.74 3.94
N THR A 170 -3.71 -4.74 5.21
CA THR A 170 -5.06 -4.97 5.71
C THR A 170 -5.42 -3.91 6.75
N GLY A 171 -6.55 -3.24 6.59
CA GLY A 171 -7.10 -2.25 7.53
C GLY A 171 -8.39 -2.75 8.17
N THR A 172 -9.40 -3.08 7.38
CA THR A 172 -10.75 -3.47 7.86
C THR A 172 -10.73 -4.64 8.87
N VAL A 173 -9.72 -5.51 8.81
CA VAL A 173 -9.54 -6.60 9.78
C VAL A 173 -9.26 -6.05 11.18
N THR A 174 -8.51 -4.94 11.27
CA THR A 174 -8.17 -4.31 12.55
C THR A 174 -9.29 -3.45 13.11
N GLU A 175 -10.15 -2.93 12.25
CA GLU A 175 -11.26 -2.04 12.61
C GLU A 175 -12.50 -2.79 13.11
N ASN A 176 -12.71 -4.04 12.66
CA ASN A 176 -13.93 -4.81 12.89
C ASN A 176 -13.80 -5.88 13.98
N GLN A 177 -12.79 -5.83 14.83
CA GLN A 177 -12.67 -6.77 15.95
C GLN A 177 -13.19 -6.11 17.24
N GLU A 178 -14.00 -6.87 17.99
CA GLU A 178 -14.62 -6.38 19.24
C GLU A 178 -13.63 -6.43 20.41
N ASP A 179 -12.61 -7.30 20.34
CA ASP A 179 -11.59 -7.43 21.37
C ASP A 179 -10.18 -7.71 20.82
N GLU A 180 -9.18 -7.49 21.67
CA GLU A 180 -7.76 -7.69 21.34
C GLU A 180 -7.43 -9.16 21.03
N SER A 181 -8.08 -10.11 21.69
CA SER A 181 -7.82 -11.54 21.51
C SER A 181 -8.23 -12.01 20.13
N GLY A 182 -9.43 -11.62 19.68
CA GLY A 182 -9.92 -11.90 18.34
C GLY A 182 -9.05 -11.27 17.26
N LEU A 183 -8.62 -10.01 17.49
CA LEU A 183 -7.68 -9.32 16.58
C LEU A 183 -6.35 -10.08 16.47
N ARG A 184 -5.74 -10.46 17.58
CA ARG A 184 -4.47 -11.21 17.61
C ARG A 184 -4.59 -12.56 16.89
N MET A 185 -5.68 -13.30 17.12
CA MET A 185 -5.93 -14.56 16.44
C MET A 185 -6.03 -14.37 14.93
N LYS A 186 -6.82 -13.38 14.49
CA LYS A 186 -7.03 -13.09 13.06
C LYS A 186 -5.74 -12.66 12.35
N LEU A 187 -4.96 -11.80 12.99
CA LEU A 187 -3.66 -11.39 12.44
C LEU A 187 -2.68 -12.56 12.37
N ARG A 188 -2.64 -13.45 13.37
CA ARG A 188 -1.79 -14.65 13.34
C ARG A 188 -2.17 -15.59 12.20
N GLU A 189 -3.48 -15.82 11.96
CA GLU A 189 -3.94 -16.60 10.81
C GLU A 189 -3.43 -16.03 9.48
N ILE A 190 -3.56 -14.71 9.28
CA ILE A 190 -3.08 -14.04 8.07
C ILE A 190 -1.56 -14.13 7.96
N ILE A 191 -0.83 -13.83 9.04
CA ILE A 191 0.63 -13.85 9.07
C ILE A 191 1.18 -15.25 8.79
N SER A 192 0.59 -16.31 9.35
CA SER A 192 1.05 -17.67 9.12
C SER A 192 1.02 -18.09 7.65
N GLU A 193 0.08 -17.57 6.88
CA GLU A 193 -0.04 -17.87 5.43
C GLU A 193 0.93 -17.08 4.55
N ILE A 194 1.41 -15.94 5.04
CA ILE A 194 2.33 -15.07 4.28
C ILE A 194 3.78 -15.15 4.75
N SER A 195 4.05 -15.73 5.92
CA SER A 195 5.41 -16.02 6.39
C SER A 195 6.00 -17.20 5.61
N ASP A 196 7.29 -17.12 5.30
CA ASP A 196 8.06 -18.21 4.68
C ASP A 196 8.60 -19.14 5.76
#